data_fccd6df853a7c3ccddbb6c0b2be9689a
#
_entry.id   fccd6df853a7c3ccddbb6c0b2be9689a
#
_cell.length_a   1.000
_cell.length_b   1.000
_cell.length_c   1.000
_cell.angle_alpha   90.00
_cell.angle_beta   90.00
_cell.angle_gamma   90.00
#
_symmetry.space_group_name_H-M   'P 1'
#
loop_
_entity.id
_entity.type
_entity.pdbx_description
1 polymer ?
#
loop_
_entity_poly.entity_id
_entity_poly.type
_entity_poly.pdbx_seq_one_letter_code
_entity_poly.pdbx_strand_id
1 'polypeptide(L)'
;LISGEQKVMCGIVGAVAQRDVAEILINGLHRLEYRGYDSAGLAVVNLQHELQRVRCLGKVKALNEAVEKSPLIGGTGIAHTRWATHGAPSEDNAHPHVSGNFAVVHNGIIENYEELRALLKARGYVFTSQTDTEVIAHLVEWEMRSAGSLLEAVQNVVKQLTGAYGMVVMDRMHPEHLVAARSGSPLVIGLGIGENFLASDQLA
;
A
#
# COMPACT_ATOMS: atom_id res chain seq x y z
N LEU A 1 -9.17 23.88 27.34
CA LEU A 1 -8.44 22.60 27.34
C LEU A 1 -9.13 21.71 26.31
N ILE A 2 -8.64 21.75 25.07
CA ILE A 2 -9.07 20.84 24.01
C ILE A 2 -8.13 19.63 24.14
N SER A 3 -8.64 18.53 24.67
CA SER A 3 -7.96 17.24 24.60
C SER A 3 -7.88 16.86 23.12
N GLY A 4 -6.69 17.07 22.54
CA GLY A 4 -6.42 16.57 21.20
C GLY A 4 -6.41 15.05 21.25
N GLU A 5 -7.50 14.42 20.89
CA GLU A 5 -7.46 13.01 20.49
C GLU A 5 -6.47 12.92 19.33
N GLN A 6 -5.31 12.32 19.57
CA GLN A 6 -4.39 11.96 18.51
C GLN A 6 -5.16 11.05 17.55
N LYS A 7 -5.52 11.58 16.40
CA LYS A 7 -6.22 10.83 15.35
C LYS A 7 -5.27 9.78 14.84
N VAL A 8 -5.39 8.57 15.39
CA VAL A 8 -4.61 7.41 14.95
C VAL A 8 -5.00 7.12 13.51
N MET A 9 -4.05 7.20 12.60
CA MET A 9 -4.27 6.99 11.17
C MET A 9 -3.05 6.33 10.54
N CYS A 10 -3.28 5.34 9.69
CA CYS A 10 -2.25 4.72 8.86
C CYS A 10 -1.57 5.75 7.95
N GLY A 11 -0.31 5.50 7.59
CA GLY A 11 0.47 6.33 6.67
C GLY A 11 0.74 5.61 5.36
N ILE A 12 0.58 6.31 4.23
CA ILE A 12 0.96 5.84 2.89
C ILE A 12 2.04 6.74 2.33
N VAL A 13 3.05 6.14 1.70
CA VAL A 13 4.05 6.81 0.85
C VAL A 13 4.23 6.00 -0.42
N GLY A 14 4.28 6.67 -1.57
CA GLY A 14 4.59 6.07 -2.86
C GLY A 14 5.60 6.94 -3.63
N ALA A 15 6.42 6.31 -4.45
CA ALA A 15 7.40 7.02 -5.27
C ALA A 15 7.61 6.32 -6.62
N VAL A 16 7.76 7.12 -7.67
CA VAL A 16 8.26 6.70 -9.00
C VAL A 16 9.40 7.63 -9.35
N ALA A 17 10.61 7.09 -9.52
CA ALA A 17 11.83 7.86 -9.73
C ALA A 17 12.82 7.09 -10.63
N GLN A 18 13.84 7.79 -11.10
CA GLN A 18 14.97 7.19 -11.84
C GLN A 18 16.11 6.73 -10.91
N ARG A 19 15.89 6.77 -9.60
CA ARG A 19 16.83 6.34 -8.54
C ARG A 19 16.13 5.39 -7.59
N ASP A 20 16.90 4.68 -6.75
CA ASP A 20 16.34 3.82 -5.73
C ASP A 20 15.45 4.59 -4.76
N VAL A 21 14.25 4.08 -4.49
CA VAL A 21 13.23 4.78 -3.70
C VAL A 21 13.09 4.27 -2.26
N ALA A 22 13.74 3.17 -1.89
CA ALA A 22 13.57 2.55 -0.57
C ALA A 22 13.83 3.53 0.57
N GLU A 23 14.95 4.29 0.52
CA GLU A 23 15.28 5.31 1.52
C GLU A 23 14.24 6.45 1.55
N ILE A 24 13.78 6.90 0.40
CA ILE A 24 12.73 7.95 0.29
C ILE A 24 11.45 7.48 0.98
N LEU A 25 11.03 6.24 0.71
CA LEU A 25 9.83 5.65 1.29
C LEU A 25 9.94 5.54 2.81
N ILE A 26 11.07 5.07 3.33
CA ILE A 26 11.33 4.95 4.77
C ILE A 26 11.33 6.34 5.42
N ASN A 27 12.00 7.33 4.83
CA ASN A 27 12.02 8.71 5.34
C ASN A 27 10.61 9.34 5.36
N GLY A 28 9.79 9.07 4.34
CA GLY A 28 8.38 9.48 4.32
C GLY A 28 7.58 8.83 5.45
N LEU A 29 7.77 7.53 5.70
CA LEU A 29 7.11 6.85 6.81
C LEU A 29 7.55 7.41 8.16
N HIS A 30 8.84 7.72 8.37
CA HIS A 30 9.32 8.35 9.60
C HIS A 30 8.63 9.67 9.90
N ARG A 31 8.37 10.48 8.88
CA ARG A 31 7.63 11.73 9.03
C ARG A 31 6.15 11.53 9.41
N LEU A 32 5.59 10.35 9.14
CA LEU A 32 4.21 10.00 9.47
C LEU A 32 4.07 9.26 10.81
N GLU A 33 5.18 8.99 11.53
CA GLU A 33 5.20 8.23 12.80
C GLU A 33 4.36 8.87 13.91
N TYR A 34 4.13 10.18 13.87
CA TYR A 34 3.32 10.90 14.87
C TYR A 34 1.87 10.40 14.98
N ARG A 35 1.41 9.64 13.96
CA ARG A 35 0.03 9.10 13.90
C ARG A 35 -0.19 7.85 14.73
N GLY A 36 0.89 7.20 15.22
CA GLY A 36 0.82 5.87 15.85
C GLY A 36 0.58 4.75 14.84
N TYR A 37 1.18 3.59 15.08
CA TYR A 37 1.07 2.40 14.22
C TYR A 37 1.63 1.17 14.95
N ASP A 38 1.29 -0.04 14.46
CA ASP A 38 1.71 -1.33 15.03
C ASP A 38 2.63 -2.13 14.10
N SER A 39 2.64 -1.79 12.83
CA SER A 39 3.46 -2.46 11.82
C SER A 39 3.79 -1.51 10.68
N ALA A 40 4.87 -1.81 9.97
CA ALA A 40 5.31 -1.06 8.82
C ALA A 40 5.81 -2.01 7.73
N GLY A 41 5.75 -1.57 6.48
CA GLY A 41 6.31 -2.32 5.37
C GLY A 41 6.41 -1.50 4.10
N LEU A 42 7.19 -2.02 3.18
CA LEU A 42 7.36 -1.44 1.85
C LEU A 42 7.53 -2.53 0.79
N ALA A 43 7.21 -2.18 -0.43
CA ALA A 43 7.50 -2.96 -1.62
C ALA A 43 8.13 -2.06 -2.68
N VAL A 44 9.12 -2.60 -3.38
CA VAL A 44 9.86 -1.92 -4.44
C VAL A 44 9.92 -2.82 -5.67
N VAL A 45 9.83 -2.23 -6.85
CA VAL A 45 10.01 -2.93 -8.13
C VAL A 45 11.22 -2.35 -8.85
N ASN A 46 12.09 -3.24 -9.33
CA ASN A 46 13.25 -2.89 -10.12
C ASN A 46 12.96 -2.95 -11.65
N LEU A 47 13.94 -2.54 -12.45
CA LEU A 47 13.84 -2.57 -13.91
C LEU A 47 13.78 -3.99 -14.50
N GLN A 48 14.11 -5.02 -13.73
CA GLN A 48 13.97 -6.42 -14.08
C GLN A 48 12.59 -6.98 -13.75
N HIS A 49 11.64 -6.13 -13.36
CA HIS A 49 10.28 -6.48 -12.93
C HIS A 49 10.23 -7.41 -11.69
N GLU A 50 11.26 -7.33 -10.85
CA GLU A 50 11.28 -8.06 -9.58
C GLU A 50 10.62 -7.20 -8.50
N LEU A 51 9.58 -7.76 -7.87
CA LEU A 51 8.90 -7.15 -6.74
C LEU A 51 9.53 -7.68 -5.45
N GLN A 52 10.16 -6.78 -4.70
CA GLN A 52 10.77 -7.04 -3.40
C GLN A 52 9.91 -6.41 -2.32
N ARG A 53 9.59 -7.16 -1.26
CA ARG A 53 8.73 -6.70 -0.17
C ARG A 53 9.33 -7.03 1.19
N VAL A 54 9.31 -6.07 2.11
CA VAL A 54 9.66 -6.24 3.51
C VAL A 54 8.53 -5.71 4.39
N ARG A 55 8.16 -6.48 5.42
CA ARG A 55 7.15 -6.11 6.41
C ARG A 55 7.69 -6.44 7.80
N CYS A 56 7.43 -5.57 8.77
CA CYS A 56 7.89 -5.73 10.15
C CYS A 56 6.80 -5.30 11.13
N LEU A 57 6.72 -5.99 12.26
CA LEU A 57 6.00 -5.51 13.43
C LEU A 57 6.77 -4.37 14.10
N GLY A 58 6.05 -3.42 14.70
CA GLY A 58 6.62 -2.34 15.48
C GLY A 58 6.99 -1.11 14.66
N LYS A 59 8.08 -0.46 15.03
CA LYS A 59 8.47 0.86 14.54
C LYS A 59 9.10 0.82 13.15
N VAL A 60 9.01 1.92 12.39
CA VAL A 60 9.70 2.13 11.10
C VAL A 60 11.21 1.88 11.22
N LYS A 61 11.79 2.10 12.41
CA LYS A 61 13.18 1.73 12.70
C LYS A 61 13.47 0.25 12.40
N ALA A 62 12.57 -0.67 12.80
CA ALA A 62 12.76 -2.10 12.53
C ALA A 62 12.70 -2.40 11.02
N LEU A 63 11.82 -1.71 10.27
CA LEU A 63 11.77 -1.78 8.82
C LEU A 63 13.07 -1.27 8.18
N ASN A 64 13.59 -0.13 8.67
CA ASN A 64 14.86 0.43 8.20
C ASN A 64 16.03 -0.54 8.42
N GLU A 65 16.15 -1.12 9.63
CA GLU A 65 17.17 -2.12 9.95
C GLU A 65 17.08 -3.38 9.08
N ALA A 66 15.86 -3.80 8.72
CA ALA A 66 15.65 -4.93 7.81
C ALA A 66 16.11 -4.61 6.38
N VAL A 67 15.81 -3.40 5.89
CA VAL A 67 16.23 -2.93 4.57
C VAL A 67 17.75 -2.69 4.52
N GLU A 68 18.37 -2.21 5.57
CA GLU A 68 19.84 -2.07 5.65
C GLU A 68 20.56 -3.44 5.54
N LYS A 69 19.97 -4.49 6.13
CA LYS A 69 20.51 -5.87 6.05
C LYS A 69 20.30 -6.52 4.69
N SER A 70 19.20 -6.17 4.02
CA SER A 70 18.84 -6.68 2.70
C SER A 70 18.31 -5.53 1.85
N PRO A 71 19.21 -4.76 1.20
CA PRO A 71 18.82 -3.58 0.43
C PRO A 71 17.82 -3.89 -0.68
N LEU A 72 16.79 -3.08 -0.77
CA LEU A 72 15.80 -3.11 -1.84
C LEU A 72 16.19 -2.11 -2.91
N ILE A 73 16.32 -2.58 -4.14
CA ILE A 73 16.77 -1.79 -5.29
C ILE A 73 15.61 -1.65 -6.27
N GLY A 74 15.26 -0.42 -6.62
CA GLY A 74 14.24 -0.13 -7.62
C GLY A 74 13.73 1.30 -7.56
N GLY A 75 13.26 1.78 -8.70
CA GLY A 75 12.81 3.16 -8.89
C GLY A 75 11.33 3.39 -8.59
N THR A 76 10.57 2.33 -8.31
CA THR A 76 9.14 2.45 -8.00
C THR A 76 8.82 1.65 -6.75
N GLY A 77 8.09 2.27 -5.84
CA GLY A 77 7.74 1.59 -4.61
C GLY A 77 6.58 2.24 -3.86
N ILE A 78 6.02 1.47 -2.95
CA ILE A 78 4.95 1.86 -2.03
C ILE A 78 5.28 1.40 -0.62
N ALA A 79 4.93 2.21 0.37
CA ALA A 79 5.20 1.94 1.78
C ALA A 79 4.01 2.33 2.66
N HIS A 80 3.92 1.71 3.82
CA HIS A 80 2.79 1.85 4.70
C HIS A 80 3.17 1.70 6.17
N THR A 81 2.57 2.52 7.04
CA THR A 81 2.49 2.28 8.47
C THR A 81 1.04 1.94 8.81
N ARG A 82 0.83 0.76 9.43
CA ARG A 82 -0.49 0.24 9.73
C ARG A 82 -0.83 0.42 11.21
N TRP A 83 -2.04 0.90 11.48
CA TRP A 83 -2.73 0.68 12.74
C TRP A 83 -3.84 -0.34 12.52
N ALA A 84 -3.83 -1.42 13.31
CA ALA A 84 -4.76 -2.53 13.13
C ALA A 84 -6.22 -2.10 13.29
N THR A 85 -6.99 -2.21 12.22
CA THR A 85 -8.45 -2.09 12.19
C THR A 85 -9.10 -3.46 12.01
N HIS A 86 -8.51 -4.31 11.17
CA HIS A 86 -8.93 -5.68 10.89
C HIS A 86 -7.76 -6.64 11.11
N GLY A 87 -7.95 -7.64 11.95
CA GLY A 87 -6.92 -8.60 12.32
C GLY A 87 -5.89 -8.06 13.33
N ALA A 88 -5.27 -8.96 14.07
CA ALA A 88 -4.24 -8.63 15.05
C ALA A 88 -2.98 -8.06 14.37
N PRO A 89 -2.14 -7.30 15.10
CA PRO A 89 -0.82 -6.96 14.62
C PRO A 89 -0.01 -8.23 14.32
N SER A 90 0.35 -8.42 13.05
CA SER A 90 1.18 -9.53 12.57
C SER A 90 1.85 -9.11 11.26
N GLU A 91 2.93 -9.79 10.89
CA GLU A 91 3.58 -9.55 9.59
C GLU A 91 2.65 -9.86 8.43
N ASP A 92 1.80 -10.90 8.55
CA ASP A 92 0.83 -11.26 7.51
C ASP A 92 -0.23 -10.19 7.30
N ASN A 93 -0.58 -9.45 8.35
CA ASN A 93 -1.53 -8.35 8.29
C ASN A 93 -0.88 -6.99 7.98
N ALA A 94 0.46 -6.88 7.98
CA ALA A 94 1.17 -5.67 7.59
C ALA A 94 1.10 -5.47 6.07
N HIS A 95 1.02 -4.20 5.65
CA HIS A 95 1.06 -3.81 4.23
C HIS A 95 2.51 -3.67 3.73
N PRO A 96 2.74 -3.74 2.42
CA PRO A 96 1.82 -3.98 1.31
C PRO A 96 1.33 -5.43 1.20
N HIS A 97 0.07 -5.60 0.73
CA HIS A 97 -0.43 -6.91 0.30
C HIS A 97 -0.12 -7.14 -1.18
N VAL A 98 0.12 -8.39 -1.56
CA VAL A 98 0.51 -8.78 -2.91
C VAL A 98 -0.42 -9.86 -3.43
N SER A 99 -0.88 -9.71 -4.68
CA SER A 99 -1.58 -10.72 -5.45
C SER A 99 -1.04 -10.73 -6.88
N GLY A 100 -0.49 -11.85 -7.33
CA GLY A 100 0.15 -11.96 -8.63
C GLY A 100 1.24 -10.91 -8.85
N ASN A 101 1.03 -10.03 -9.81
CA ASN A 101 1.97 -8.95 -10.16
C ASN A 101 1.73 -7.64 -9.38
N PHE A 102 0.70 -7.59 -8.54
CA PHE A 102 0.20 -6.35 -7.96
C PHE A 102 0.51 -6.25 -6.47
N ALA A 103 0.99 -5.10 -6.04
CA ALA A 103 1.14 -4.74 -4.63
C ALA A 103 0.21 -3.57 -4.29
N VAL A 104 -0.41 -3.62 -3.11
CA VAL A 104 -1.41 -2.64 -2.67
C VAL A 104 -1.13 -2.20 -1.24
N VAL A 105 -1.22 -0.89 -1.02
CA VAL A 105 -1.34 -0.28 0.30
C VAL A 105 -2.67 0.47 0.39
N HIS A 106 -3.26 0.51 1.59
CA HIS A 106 -4.59 1.05 1.79
C HIS A 106 -4.73 1.66 3.19
N ASN A 107 -5.33 2.84 3.25
CA ASN A 107 -5.81 3.49 4.47
C ASN A 107 -7.33 3.54 4.43
N GLY A 108 -7.98 3.28 5.55
CA GLY A 108 -9.42 3.30 5.68
C GLY A 108 -10.02 1.93 5.92
N ILE A 109 -11.30 1.77 5.60
CA ILE A 109 -12.05 0.53 5.82
C ILE A 109 -12.90 0.24 4.58
N ILE A 110 -12.79 -0.99 4.07
CA ILE A 110 -13.68 -1.53 3.04
C ILE A 110 -14.82 -2.26 3.75
N GLU A 111 -15.97 -1.62 3.81
CA GLU A 111 -17.13 -2.10 4.61
C GLU A 111 -17.70 -3.42 4.08
N ASN A 112 -17.69 -3.64 2.76
CA ASN A 112 -18.19 -4.86 2.13
C ASN A 112 -17.08 -5.91 1.89
N TYR A 113 -15.96 -5.86 2.65
CA TYR A 113 -14.82 -6.75 2.40
C TYR A 113 -15.15 -8.23 2.62
N GLU A 114 -16.05 -8.59 3.54
CA GLU A 114 -16.43 -9.99 3.79
C GLU A 114 -17.14 -10.61 2.59
N GLU A 115 -18.06 -9.88 1.98
CA GLU A 115 -18.77 -10.30 0.77
C GLU A 115 -17.79 -10.50 -0.39
N LEU A 116 -16.92 -9.52 -0.63
CA LEU A 116 -15.90 -9.58 -1.67
C LEU A 116 -14.89 -10.71 -1.42
N ARG A 117 -14.52 -10.94 -0.16
CA ARG A 117 -13.64 -12.04 0.25
C ARG A 117 -14.27 -13.40 -0.05
N ALA A 118 -15.57 -13.58 0.26
CA ALA A 118 -16.31 -14.81 -0.06
C ALA A 118 -16.35 -15.06 -1.58
N LEU A 119 -16.63 -14.02 -2.36
CA LEU A 119 -16.63 -14.06 -3.82
C LEU A 119 -15.26 -14.49 -4.39
N LEU A 120 -14.18 -13.89 -3.90
CA LEU A 120 -12.82 -14.18 -4.34
C LEU A 120 -12.37 -15.59 -3.94
N LYS A 121 -12.74 -16.07 -2.74
CA LYS A 121 -12.52 -17.47 -2.33
C LYS A 121 -13.24 -18.45 -3.26
N ALA A 122 -14.46 -18.16 -3.66
CA ALA A 122 -15.20 -18.97 -4.63
C ALA A 122 -14.54 -18.99 -6.02
N ARG A 123 -13.74 -17.97 -6.34
CA ARG A 123 -12.91 -17.88 -7.56
C ARG A 123 -11.50 -18.53 -7.42
N GLY A 124 -11.23 -19.15 -6.27
CA GLY A 124 -9.98 -19.86 -6.01
C GLY A 124 -8.86 -19.03 -5.39
N TYR A 125 -9.12 -17.79 -4.97
CA TYR A 125 -8.11 -16.98 -4.26
C TYR A 125 -7.90 -17.49 -2.83
N VAL A 126 -6.64 -17.60 -2.45
CA VAL A 126 -6.22 -17.98 -1.10
C VAL A 126 -5.83 -16.74 -0.32
N PHE A 127 -6.44 -16.55 0.83
CA PHE A 127 -6.15 -15.43 1.71
C PHE A 127 -5.15 -15.84 2.79
N THR A 128 -4.12 -15.04 2.96
CA THR A 128 -3.05 -15.24 3.95
C THR A 128 -3.17 -14.28 5.13
N SER A 129 -3.95 -13.21 4.98
CA SER A 129 -4.18 -12.21 6.02
C SER A 129 -5.65 -12.12 6.43
N GLN A 130 -5.89 -11.38 7.50
CA GLN A 130 -7.22 -11.06 8.00
C GLN A 130 -7.68 -9.66 7.56
N THR A 131 -6.88 -8.96 6.73
CA THR A 131 -7.15 -7.57 6.36
C THR A 131 -8.17 -7.47 5.24
N ASP A 132 -8.89 -6.35 5.22
CA ASP A 132 -9.72 -5.92 4.10
C ASP A 132 -8.87 -5.52 2.88
N THR A 133 -7.63 -5.11 3.08
CA THR A 133 -6.71 -4.71 2.00
C THR A 133 -6.32 -5.87 1.07
N GLU A 134 -6.17 -7.09 1.59
CA GLU A 134 -5.87 -8.26 0.75
C GLU A 134 -6.99 -8.52 -0.27
N VAL A 135 -8.23 -8.18 0.08
CA VAL A 135 -9.37 -8.22 -0.85
C VAL A 135 -9.13 -7.29 -2.05
N ILE A 136 -8.62 -6.07 -1.80
CA ILE A 136 -8.31 -5.12 -2.89
C ILE A 136 -7.23 -5.71 -3.81
N ALA A 137 -6.17 -6.29 -3.26
CA ALA A 137 -5.09 -6.88 -4.05
C ALA A 137 -5.60 -8.00 -4.99
N HIS A 138 -6.42 -8.89 -4.47
CA HIS A 138 -7.02 -9.97 -5.26
C HIS A 138 -8.03 -9.46 -6.29
N LEU A 139 -8.82 -8.42 -5.97
CA LEU A 139 -9.73 -7.80 -6.93
C LEU A 139 -8.98 -7.14 -8.09
N VAL A 140 -7.88 -6.43 -7.82
CA VAL A 140 -7.05 -5.83 -8.87
C VAL A 140 -6.53 -6.91 -9.82
N GLU A 141 -5.98 -8.01 -9.28
CA GLU A 141 -5.52 -9.13 -10.10
C GLU A 141 -6.66 -9.75 -10.93
N TRP A 142 -7.86 -9.87 -10.33
CA TRP A 142 -9.02 -10.39 -11.03
C TRP A 142 -9.44 -9.48 -12.20
N GLU A 143 -9.57 -8.19 -11.94
CA GLU A 143 -10.00 -7.20 -12.95
C GLU A 143 -8.97 -7.04 -14.09
N MET A 144 -7.69 -7.19 -13.80
CA MET A 144 -6.63 -7.15 -14.82
C MET A 144 -6.74 -8.24 -15.88
N ARG A 145 -7.50 -9.30 -15.64
CA ARG A 145 -7.72 -10.37 -16.65
C ARG A 145 -8.49 -9.87 -17.88
N SER A 146 -9.30 -8.82 -17.72
CA SER A 146 -10.14 -8.25 -18.78
C SER A 146 -9.86 -6.76 -19.05
N ALA A 147 -9.17 -6.07 -18.15
CA ALA A 147 -8.82 -4.67 -18.31
C ALA A 147 -7.64 -4.48 -19.26
N GLY A 148 -7.65 -3.41 -20.02
CA GLY A 148 -6.57 -3.03 -20.92
C GLY A 148 -5.40 -2.29 -20.24
N SER A 149 -5.58 -1.88 -18.97
CA SER A 149 -4.56 -1.17 -18.18
C SER A 149 -4.82 -1.31 -16.68
N LEU A 150 -3.78 -1.05 -15.86
CA LEU A 150 -3.92 -0.99 -14.42
C LEU A 150 -4.94 0.08 -13.98
N LEU A 151 -4.96 1.22 -14.66
CA LEU A 151 -5.92 2.29 -14.37
C LEU A 151 -7.36 1.79 -14.55
N GLU A 152 -7.65 1.11 -15.65
CA GLU A 152 -8.98 0.55 -15.92
C GLU A 152 -9.35 -0.52 -14.89
N ALA A 153 -8.42 -1.42 -14.53
CA ALA A 153 -8.64 -2.42 -13.50
C ALA A 153 -8.98 -1.77 -12.15
N VAL A 154 -8.22 -0.76 -11.73
CA VAL A 154 -8.49 -0.02 -10.48
C VAL A 154 -9.83 0.71 -10.55
N GLN A 155 -10.20 1.31 -11.67
CA GLN A 155 -11.52 1.93 -11.85
C GLN A 155 -12.66 0.90 -11.71
N ASN A 156 -12.48 -0.32 -12.19
CA ASN A 156 -13.46 -1.39 -12.02
C ASN A 156 -13.52 -1.90 -10.57
N VAL A 157 -12.37 -1.99 -9.88
CA VAL A 157 -12.30 -2.31 -8.46
C VAL A 157 -13.05 -1.27 -7.63
N VAL A 158 -12.79 0.02 -7.84
CA VAL A 158 -13.43 1.14 -7.10
C VAL A 158 -14.96 1.09 -7.18
N LYS A 159 -15.53 0.67 -8.29
CA LYS A 159 -17.00 0.52 -8.45
C LYS A 159 -17.60 -0.58 -7.55
N GLN A 160 -16.76 -1.51 -7.07
CA GLN A 160 -17.18 -2.65 -6.23
C GLN A 160 -16.95 -2.38 -4.74
N LEU A 161 -16.14 -1.37 -4.38
CA LEU A 161 -15.81 -1.06 -3.00
C LEU A 161 -16.85 -0.15 -2.35
N THR A 162 -17.20 -0.46 -1.10
CA THR A 162 -18.01 0.40 -0.23
C THR A 162 -17.16 0.81 0.96
N GLY A 163 -17.18 2.10 1.32
CA GLY A 163 -16.46 2.62 2.48
C GLY A 163 -15.61 3.86 2.18
N ALA A 164 -14.85 4.29 3.18
CA ALA A 164 -13.90 5.40 3.06
C ALA A 164 -12.48 4.85 2.97
N TYR A 165 -11.75 5.21 1.93
CA TYR A 165 -10.41 4.68 1.68
C TYR A 165 -9.51 5.63 0.89
N GLY A 166 -8.21 5.40 1.03
CA GLY A 166 -7.17 5.83 0.11
C GLY A 166 -6.27 4.64 -0.18
N MET A 167 -6.02 4.34 -1.43
CA MET A 167 -5.19 3.19 -1.82
C MET A 167 -4.21 3.55 -2.94
N VAL A 168 -3.10 2.82 -2.97
CA VAL A 168 -2.10 2.88 -4.04
C VAL A 168 -1.80 1.48 -4.50
N VAL A 169 -1.80 1.31 -5.81
CA VAL A 169 -1.55 0.05 -6.51
C VAL A 169 -0.30 0.18 -7.37
N MET A 170 0.56 -0.81 -7.29
CA MET A 170 1.77 -0.97 -8.08
C MET A 170 1.69 -2.27 -8.88
N ASP A 171 2.01 -2.21 -10.18
CA ASP A 171 2.18 -3.38 -11.04
C ASP A 171 3.67 -3.57 -11.35
N ARG A 172 4.23 -4.73 -10.98
CA ARG A 172 5.65 -5.01 -11.24
C ARG A 172 5.98 -5.08 -12.72
N MET A 173 5.00 -5.36 -13.58
CA MET A 173 5.21 -5.43 -15.03
C MET A 173 5.28 -4.05 -15.70
N HIS A 174 4.77 -3.02 -15.01
CA HIS A 174 4.74 -1.62 -15.46
C HIS A 174 5.27 -0.69 -14.36
N PRO A 175 6.59 -0.77 -14.05
CA PRO A 175 7.19 -0.04 -12.93
C PRO A 175 7.31 1.47 -13.15
N GLU A 176 6.92 1.97 -14.32
CA GLU A 176 6.99 3.39 -14.65
C GLU A 176 5.85 4.23 -14.04
N HIS A 177 4.85 3.61 -13.40
CA HIS A 177 3.74 4.34 -12.80
C HIS A 177 3.10 3.62 -11.60
N LEU A 178 2.42 4.40 -10.78
CA LEU A 178 1.52 3.96 -9.71
C LEU A 178 0.10 4.41 -10.05
N VAL A 179 -0.89 3.63 -9.66
CA VAL A 179 -2.30 4.04 -9.72
C VAL A 179 -2.83 4.23 -8.32
N ALA A 180 -3.44 5.37 -8.06
CA ALA A 180 -4.03 5.70 -6.77
C ALA A 180 -5.51 6.01 -6.90
N ALA A 181 -6.29 5.65 -5.88
CA ALA A 181 -7.69 6.00 -5.77
C ALA A 181 -8.04 6.40 -4.34
N ARG A 182 -8.99 7.32 -4.19
CA ARG A 182 -9.47 7.75 -2.87
C ARG A 182 -10.98 7.99 -2.85
N SER A 183 -11.55 7.69 -1.70
CA SER A 183 -12.91 8.06 -1.32
C SER A 183 -12.89 8.37 0.18
N GLY A 184 -12.97 9.66 0.54
CA GLY A 184 -12.96 10.10 1.94
C GLY A 184 -11.58 10.21 2.62
N SER A 185 -10.64 9.28 2.38
CA SER A 185 -9.28 9.35 2.94
C SER A 185 -8.35 10.23 2.10
N PRO A 186 -7.44 11.02 2.73
CA PRO A 186 -6.57 11.93 2.00
C PRO A 186 -5.46 11.19 1.24
N LEU A 187 -5.17 11.66 0.02
CA LEU A 187 -3.96 11.38 -0.74
C LEU A 187 -3.52 12.66 -1.43
N VAL A 188 -2.23 12.94 -1.40
CA VAL A 188 -1.59 14.08 -2.04
C VAL A 188 -0.51 13.59 -3.01
N ILE A 189 -0.29 14.33 -4.10
CA ILE A 189 0.73 14.05 -5.10
C ILE A 189 1.78 15.15 -5.02
N GLY A 190 3.05 14.76 -4.92
CA GLY A 190 4.21 15.61 -5.03
C GLY A 190 4.84 15.45 -6.41
N LEU A 191 5.03 16.55 -7.12
CA LEU A 191 5.68 16.57 -8.42
C LEU A 191 7.14 17.01 -8.28
N GLY A 192 8.05 16.19 -8.77
CA GLY A 192 9.47 16.45 -8.83
C GLY A 192 10.00 16.47 -10.27
N ILE A 193 11.29 16.73 -10.44
CA ILE A 193 11.95 16.66 -11.74
C ILE A 193 12.46 15.23 -11.95
N GLY A 194 11.81 14.50 -12.87
CA GLY A 194 12.13 13.09 -13.16
C GLY A 194 11.68 12.11 -12.06
N GLU A 195 10.92 12.58 -11.10
CA GLU A 195 10.36 11.77 -10.03
C GLU A 195 9.03 12.34 -9.55
N ASN A 196 8.12 11.46 -9.13
CA ASN A 196 6.83 11.85 -8.56
C ASN A 196 6.59 11.05 -7.28
N PHE A 197 5.86 11.67 -6.35
CA PHE A 197 5.59 11.12 -5.05
C PHE A 197 4.10 11.10 -4.77
N LEU A 198 3.70 10.22 -3.88
CA LEU A 198 2.33 10.15 -3.37
C LEU A 198 2.39 9.90 -1.87
N ALA A 199 1.53 10.56 -1.11
CA ALA A 199 1.45 10.35 0.32
C ALA A 199 0.02 10.56 0.86
N SER A 200 -0.26 9.97 2.02
CA SER A 200 -1.51 10.21 2.74
C SER A 200 -1.52 11.52 3.51
N ASP A 201 -0.39 12.22 3.56
CA ASP A 201 -0.22 13.53 4.21
C ASP A 201 0.91 14.31 3.54
N GLN A 202 0.75 15.64 3.47
CA GLN A 202 1.75 16.56 2.92
C GLN A 202 3.06 16.64 3.73
N LEU A 203 3.08 16.09 4.95
CA LEU A 203 4.24 16.06 5.83
C LEU A 203 5.22 14.92 5.51
N ALA A 204 4.83 13.95 4.67
CA ALA A 204 5.65 12.81 4.29
C ALA A 204 6.90 13.20 3.48
#